data_953d0f009093fda0a4238592565ca268
#
_entry.id   953d0f009093fda0a4238592565ca268
#
_cell.length_a   1.000
_cell.length_b   1.000
_cell.length_c   1.000
_cell.angle_alpha   90.00
_cell.angle_beta   90.00
_cell.angle_gamma   90.00
#
_symmetry.space_group_name_H-M   'P 1'
#
loop_
_entity.id
_entity.type
_entity.pdbx_description
1 polymer ?
#
loop_
_entity_poly.entity_id
_entity_poly.type
_entity_poly.pdbx_seq_one_letter_code
_entity_poly.pdbx_strand_id
1 'polypeptide(L)'
;MDEIFAMQKSRFNIIHAIVATVLVLAGTLASSPAALWRQFVYGYANPLTAEMIKKSLVACGVWMGGIAAALFISTLFFSRQNDSAEKPNRLKAVRLSLCVAPAVIAVALGLQLLTAKSIELIWGIRAADQELVKFFISPSCTTSLKTHIVLSILLQAPIVEECLFRGVMFRGFARSLPMPVAMAISGFVFAVVHLNAASFFGVWFLGVAFAWVYARTRTLLAPIMLHCLFNAFNLILLLMFPELVT
;
A
#
# COMPACT_ATOMS: atom_id res chain seq x y z
N MET A 1 -32.57 22.05 6.21
CA MET A 1 -32.63 20.57 6.10
C MET A 1 -31.42 20.02 5.35
N ASP A 2 -30.98 20.68 4.30
CA ASP A 2 -29.83 20.22 3.47
C ASP A 2 -28.48 20.24 4.17
N GLU A 3 -28.22 21.22 5.06
CA GLU A 3 -26.98 21.26 5.84
C GLU A 3 -26.88 20.14 6.88
N ILE A 4 -27.99 19.77 7.52
CA ILE A 4 -28.03 18.67 8.49
C ILE A 4 -27.81 17.33 7.77
N PHE A 5 -28.42 17.15 6.59
CA PHE A 5 -28.17 15.98 5.73
C PHE A 5 -26.73 15.92 5.22
N ALA A 6 -26.12 17.04 4.85
CA ALA A 6 -24.73 17.13 4.42
C ALA A 6 -23.76 16.80 5.57
N MET A 7 -24.01 17.30 6.79
CA MET A 7 -23.23 16.97 7.99
C MET A 7 -23.37 15.49 8.38
N GLN A 8 -24.57 14.92 8.31
CA GLN A 8 -24.79 13.50 8.63
C GLN A 8 -24.11 12.59 7.60
N LYS A 9 -24.13 12.98 6.32
CA LYS A 9 -23.44 12.29 5.23
C LYS A 9 -21.91 12.35 5.36
N SER A 10 -21.35 13.48 5.84
CA SER A 10 -19.93 13.66 6.08
C SER A 10 -19.44 12.81 7.26
N ARG A 11 -20.19 12.79 8.37
CA ARG A 11 -19.87 11.97 9.56
C ARG A 11 -19.85 10.46 9.25
N PHE A 12 -20.81 9.99 8.44
CA PHE A 12 -20.89 8.58 8.06
C PHE A 12 -19.67 8.15 7.22
N ASN A 13 -19.16 9.00 6.34
CA ASN A 13 -18.01 8.71 5.49
C ASN A 13 -16.70 8.66 6.28
N ILE A 14 -16.51 9.56 7.25
CA ILE A 14 -15.31 9.56 8.10
C ILE A 14 -15.30 8.35 9.03
N ILE A 15 -16.45 7.94 9.55
CA ILE A 15 -16.58 6.72 10.38
C ILE A 15 -16.15 5.49 9.59
N HIS A 16 -16.58 5.36 8.32
CA HIS A 16 -16.16 4.23 7.48
C HIS A 16 -14.65 4.23 7.22
N ALA A 17 -14.06 5.40 6.97
CA ALA A 17 -12.62 5.52 6.81
C ALA A 17 -11.87 5.14 8.09
N ILE A 18 -12.36 5.58 9.25
CA ILE A 18 -11.78 5.23 10.55
C ILE A 18 -11.92 3.73 10.83
N VAL A 19 -13.12 3.16 10.63
CA VAL A 19 -13.36 1.73 10.82
C VAL A 19 -12.46 0.90 9.89
N ALA A 20 -12.36 1.26 8.61
CA ALA A 20 -11.47 0.59 7.67
C ALA A 20 -10.01 0.68 8.14
N THR A 21 -9.56 1.85 8.61
CA THR A 21 -8.22 2.06 9.16
C THR A 21 -7.96 1.17 10.37
N VAL A 22 -8.89 1.15 11.33
CA VAL A 22 -8.79 0.33 12.55
C VAL A 22 -8.77 -1.16 12.21
N LEU A 23 -9.62 -1.62 11.30
CA LEU A 23 -9.65 -3.03 10.89
C LEU A 23 -8.35 -3.45 10.20
N VAL A 24 -7.79 -2.59 9.35
CA VAL A 24 -6.50 -2.87 8.68
C VAL A 24 -5.37 -2.91 9.70
N LEU A 25 -5.27 -1.91 10.58
CA LEU A 25 -4.25 -1.88 11.63
C LEU A 25 -4.41 -3.07 12.59
N ALA A 26 -5.64 -3.36 13.04
CA ALA A 26 -5.90 -4.51 13.90
C ALA A 26 -5.54 -5.82 13.23
N GLY A 27 -5.87 -6.00 11.96
CA GLY A 27 -5.51 -7.20 11.19
C GLY A 27 -3.99 -7.34 11.00
N THR A 28 -3.31 -6.25 10.71
CA THR A 28 -1.85 -6.22 10.62
C THR A 28 -1.21 -6.60 11.96
N LEU A 29 -1.71 -6.04 13.07
CA LEU A 29 -1.22 -6.35 14.42
C LEU A 29 -1.61 -7.76 14.90
N ALA A 30 -2.79 -8.24 14.57
CA ALA A 30 -3.28 -9.57 15.00
C ALA A 30 -2.54 -10.73 14.33
N SER A 31 -1.98 -10.51 13.14
CA SER A 31 -1.27 -11.55 12.40
C SER A 31 0.02 -12.03 13.09
N SER A 32 0.64 -11.25 13.98
CA SER A 32 1.69 -11.66 14.91
C SER A 32 2.32 -10.46 15.66
N PRO A 33 1.84 -10.05 16.85
CA PRO A 33 2.34 -8.84 17.54
C PRO A 33 3.83 -8.87 17.85
N ALA A 34 4.33 -10.02 18.32
CA ALA A 34 5.75 -10.18 18.68
C ALA A 34 6.65 -10.29 17.42
N ALA A 35 6.19 -10.97 16.37
CA ALA A 35 6.93 -11.07 15.11
C ALA A 35 6.95 -9.73 14.38
N LEU A 36 5.84 -8.97 14.40
CA LEU A 36 5.76 -7.64 13.78
C LEU A 36 6.66 -6.63 14.47
N TRP A 37 6.72 -6.63 15.82
CA TRP A 37 7.62 -5.77 16.56
C TRP A 37 9.09 -6.10 16.28
N ARG A 38 9.42 -7.41 16.27
CA ARG A 38 10.77 -7.87 15.90
C ARG A 38 11.11 -7.51 14.45
N GLN A 39 10.17 -7.64 13.52
CA GLN A 39 10.34 -7.25 12.12
C GLN A 39 10.56 -5.73 11.99
N PHE A 40 9.81 -4.93 12.75
CA PHE A 40 9.91 -3.47 12.71
C PHE A 40 11.24 -2.95 13.26
N VAL A 41 11.73 -3.54 14.36
CA VAL A 41 12.90 -3.04 15.10
C VAL A 41 14.20 -3.77 14.72
N TYR A 42 14.16 -5.09 14.56
CA TYR A 42 15.35 -5.93 14.45
C TYR A 42 15.44 -6.74 13.14
N GLY A 43 14.46 -6.65 12.27
CA GLY A 43 14.32 -7.59 11.16
C GLY A 43 13.87 -8.98 11.62
N TYR A 44 13.73 -9.94 10.71
CA TYR A 44 13.37 -11.31 11.07
C TYR A 44 14.55 -12.05 11.73
N ALA A 45 14.32 -12.55 12.94
CA ALA A 45 15.32 -13.36 13.65
C ALA A 45 15.37 -14.83 13.18
N ASN A 46 14.36 -15.30 12.43
CA ASN A 46 14.26 -16.68 11.95
C ASN A 46 14.06 -16.72 10.43
N PRO A 47 14.75 -17.63 9.71
CA PRO A 47 14.59 -17.76 8.26
C PRO A 47 13.16 -18.14 7.90
N LEU A 48 12.61 -17.49 6.86
CA LEU A 48 11.29 -17.80 6.33
C LEU A 48 11.28 -19.19 5.71
N THR A 49 10.33 -20.02 6.09
CA THR A 49 10.09 -21.31 5.45
C THR A 49 9.02 -21.18 4.35
N ALA A 50 9.06 -22.08 3.35
CA ALA A 50 8.05 -22.14 2.30
C ALA A 50 6.62 -22.30 2.86
N GLU A 51 6.48 -23.02 3.97
CA GLU A 51 5.20 -23.22 4.65
C GLU A 51 4.69 -21.94 5.31
N MET A 52 5.58 -21.16 5.95
CA MET A 52 5.22 -19.85 6.52
C MET A 52 4.76 -18.87 5.44
N ILE A 53 5.45 -18.84 4.29
CA ILE A 53 5.08 -17.99 3.17
C ILE A 53 3.73 -18.40 2.60
N LYS A 54 3.49 -19.69 2.38
CA LYS A 54 2.17 -20.17 1.92
C LYS A 54 1.05 -19.78 2.87
N LYS A 55 1.23 -19.98 4.18
CA LYS A 55 0.25 -19.57 5.20
C LYS A 55 0.01 -18.06 5.21
N SER A 56 1.06 -17.26 5.09
CA SER A 56 0.95 -15.81 4.99
C SER A 56 0.21 -15.37 3.73
N LEU A 57 0.50 -15.96 2.57
CA LEU A 57 -0.19 -15.64 1.31
C LEU A 57 -1.68 -16.01 1.37
N VAL A 58 -2.01 -17.17 1.94
CA VAL A 58 -3.41 -17.60 2.13
C VAL A 58 -4.12 -16.67 3.13
N ALA A 59 -3.51 -16.41 4.28
CA ALA A 59 -4.08 -15.51 5.29
C ALA A 59 -4.29 -14.09 4.74
N CYS A 60 -3.31 -13.56 4.03
CA CYS A 60 -3.42 -12.27 3.34
C CYS A 60 -4.54 -12.28 2.31
N GLY A 61 -4.62 -13.32 1.47
CA GLY A 61 -5.69 -13.47 0.47
C GLY A 61 -7.09 -13.53 1.09
N VAL A 62 -7.27 -14.28 2.17
CA VAL A 62 -8.55 -14.36 2.90
C VAL A 62 -8.91 -13.02 3.55
N TRP A 63 -7.96 -12.38 4.23
CA TRP A 63 -8.16 -11.07 4.85
C TRP A 63 -8.53 -10.01 3.81
N MET A 64 -7.76 -9.93 2.75
CA MET A 64 -7.95 -8.94 1.71
C MET A 64 -9.22 -9.20 0.90
N GLY A 65 -9.56 -10.45 0.64
CA GLY A 65 -10.83 -10.84 0.03
C GLY A 65 -12.03 -10.44 0.89
N GLY A 66 -11.96 -10.64 2.20
CA GLY A 66 -13.00 -10.22 3.15
C GLY A 66 -13.17 -8.70 3.19
N ILE A 67 -12.07 -7.95 3.22
CA ILE A 67 -12.10 -6.49 3.16
C ILE A 67 -12.65 -6.04 1.80
N ALA A 68 -12.18 -6.58 0.68
CA ALA A 68 -12.67 -6.22 -0.64
C ALA A 68 -14.18 -6.50 -0.80
N ALA A 69 -14.67 -7.63 -0.27
CA ALA A 69 -16.10 -7.95 -0.27
C ALA A 69 -16.91 -6.96 0.59
N ALA A 70 -16.46 -6.64 1.79
CA ALA A 70 -17.10 -5.66 2.66
C ALA A 70 -17.16 -4.27 2.02
N LEU A 71 -16.10 -3.89 1.30
CA LEU A 71 -16.00 -2.63 0.58
C LEU A 71 -16.90 -2.59 -0.66
N PHE A 72 -16.96 -3.68 -1.41
CA PHE A 72 -17.84 -3.80 -2.56
C PHE A 72 -19.30 -3.66 -2.13
N ILE A 73 -19.69 -4.33 -1.06
CA ILE A 73 -21.03 -4.19 -0.46
C ILE A 73 -21.26 -2.75 -0.01
N SER A 74 -20.30 -2.13 0.67
CA SER A 74 -20.38 -0.73 1.09
C SER A 74 -20.54 0.23 -0.11
N THR A 75 -19.79 0.04 -1.20
CA THR A 75 -19.89 0.88 -2.39
C THR A 75 -21.21 0.71 -3.11
N LEU A 76 -21.81 -0.49 -3.15
CA LEU A 76 -23.14 -0.72 -3.72
C LEU A 76 -24.23 0.07 -2.98
N PHE A 77 -24.14 0.16 -1.65
CA PHE A 77 -25.08 0.96 -0.86
C PHE A 77 -24.88 2.47 -1.01
N PHE A 78 -23.67 2.96 -1.31
CA PHE A 78 -23.33 4.40 -1.32
C PHE A 78 -23.14 5.00 -2.71
N SER A 79 -23.01 4.17 -3.77
CA SER A 79 -22.76 4.65 -5.14
C SER A 79 -23.95 5.37 -5.79
N ARG A 80 -25.15 5.22 -5.25
CA ARG A 80 -26.40 5.72 -5.87
C ARG A 80 -26.61 7.24 -5.85
N GLN A 81 -25.65 8.06 -5.41
CA GLN A 81 -25.90 9.48 -5.12
C GLN A 81 -24.99 10.53 -5.78
N ASN A 82 -24.25 10.25 -6.85
CA ASN A 82 -23.45 11.28 -7.51
C ASN A 82 -23.35 11.04 -9.03
N ASP A 83 -24.47 11.28 -9.75
CA ASP A 83 -24.51 11.20 -11.23
C ASP A 83 -23.94 12.44 -11.95
N SER A 84 -23.44 13.45 -11.23
CA SER A 84 -22.88 14.68 -11.81
C SER A 84 -21.34 14.69 -11.92
N ALA A 85 -20.65 13.62 -11.57
CA ALA A 85 -19.19 13.57 -11.68
C ALA A 85 -18.75 13.27 -13.12
N GLU A 86 -17.81 14.06 -13.63
CA GLU A 86 -17.12 13.83 -14.90
C GLU A 86 -16.68 12.36 -15.03
N LYS A 87 -17.03 11.71 -16.16
CA LYS A 87 -16.73 10.29 -16.38
C LYS A 87 -15.22 10.05 -16.30
N PRO A 88 -14.78 8.96 -15.60
CA PRO A 88 -13.36 8.66 -15.46
C PRO A 88 -12.71 8.41 -16.84
N ASN A 89 -11.69 9.18 -17.15
CA ASN A 89 -10.96 9.07 -18.42
C ASN A 89 -9.78 8.09 -18.25
N ARG A 90 -9.94 6.86 -18.74
CA ARG A 90 -8.92 5.81 -18.66
C ARG A 90 -7.62 6.18 -19.36
N LEU A 91 -7.70 6.84 -20.52
CA LEU A 91 -6.50 7.27 -21.25
C LEU A 91 -5.72 8.33 -20.48
N LYS A 92 -6.41 9.29 -19.87
CA LYS A 92 -5.79 10.27 -18.95
C LYS A 92 -5.12 9.57 -17.77
N ALA A 93 -5.75 8.55 -17.21
CA ALA A 93 -5.18 7.77 -16.10
C ALA A 93 -3.86 7.09 -16.51
N VAL A 94 -3.85 6.38 -17.64
CA VAL A 94 -2.66 5.70 -18.17
C VAL A 94 -1.54 6.71 -18.44
N ARG A 95 -1.84 7.77 -19.19
CA ARG A 95 -0.84 8.81 -19.53
C ARG A 95 -0.26 9.46 -18.28
N LEU A 96 -1.09 9.86 -17.33
CA LEU A 96 -0.61 10.50 -16.11
C LEU A 96 0.30 9.57 -15.31
N SER A 97 -0.11 8.30 -15.12
CA SER A 97 0.69 7.33 -14.36
C SER A 97 2.05 7.08 -15.00
N LEU A 98 2.10 6.91 -16.33
CA LEU A 98 3.36 6.72 -17.05
C LEU A 98 4.26 7.95 -16.99
N CYS A 99 3.69 9.16 -17.16
CA CYS A 99 4.45 10.40 -17.12
C CYS A 99 5.06 10.69 -15.74
N VAL A 100 4.35 10.41 -14.65
CA VAL A 100 4.83 10.72 -13.30
C VAL A 100 5.67 9.59 -12.68
N ALA A 101 5.55 8.35 -13.18
CA ALA A 101 6.22 7.19 -12.60
C ALA A 101 7.73 7.37 -12.41
N PRO A 102 8.52 7.86 -13.38
CA PRO A 102 9.96 8.02 -13.20
C PRO A 102 10.31 8.94 -12.03
N ALA A 103 9.63 10.09 -11.94
CA ALA A 103 9.86 11.05 -10.87
C ALA A 103 9.40 10.50 -9.50
N VAL A 104 8.23 9.86 -9.45
CA VAL A 104 7.70 9.26 -8.21
C VAL A 104 8.61 8.14 -7.71
N ILE A 105 9.07 7.27 -8.61
CA ILE A 105 9.99 6.17 -8.26
C ILE A 105 11.31 6.73 -7.74
N ALA A 106 11.92 7.69 -8.45
CA ALA A 106 13.19 8.28 -8.05
C ALA A 106 13.12 8.95 -6.67
N VAL A 107 12.07 9.75 -6.42
CA VAL A 107 11.88 10.41 -5.11
C VAL A 107 11.62 9.39 -4.01
N ALA A 108 10.78 8.40 -4.24
CA ALA A 108 10.47 7.36 -3.26
C ALA A 108 11.73 6.58 -2.86
N LEU A 109 12.52 6.14 -3.83
CA LEU A 109 13.79 5.43 -3.57
C LEU A 109 14.81 6.34 -2.86
N GLY A 110 14.92 7.59 -3.27
CA GLY A 110 15.80 8.56 -2.59
C GLY A 110 15.43 8.74 -1.12
N LEU A 111 14.12 8.85 -0.81
CA LEU A 111 13.63 8.94 0.56
C LEU A 111 13.86 7.64 1.36
N GLN A 112 13.70 6.47 0.73
CA GLN A 112 14.00 5.19 1.38
C GLN A 112 15.49 5.08 1.73
N LEU A 113 16.37 5.38 0.78
CA LEU A 113 17.83 5.39 1.01
C LEU A 113 18.22 6.38 2.09
N LEU A 114 17.68 7.61 2.05
CA LEU A 114 17.95 8.63 3.06
C LEU A 114 17.48 8.17 4.44
N THR A 115 16.30 7.59 4.53
CA THR A 115 15.76 7.07 5.81
C THR A 115 16.62 5.93 6.35
N ALA A 116 16.97 4.95 5.51
CA ALA A 116 17.81 3.82 5.88
C ALA A 116 19.19 4.28 6.37
N LYS A 117 19.82 5.21 5.65
CA LYS A 117 21.13 5.77 6.04
C LYS A 117 21.06 6.62 7.31
N SER A 118 19.96 7.35 7.52
CA SER A 118 19.77 8.11 8.76
C SER A 118 19.62 7.19 9.96
N ILE A 119 18.89 6.09 9.82
CA ILE A 119 18.76 5.07 10.87
C ILE A 119 20.11 4.42 11.17
N GLU A 120 20.88 4.05 10.14
CA GLU A 120 22.21 3.48 10.30
C GLU A 120 23.16 4.45 11.04
N LEU A 121 23.14 5.73 10.66
CA LEU A 121 24.02 6.76 11.24
C LEU A 121 23.67 7.08 12.70
N ILE A 122 22.37 7.18 13.03
CA ILE A 122 21.92 7.62 14.37
C ILE A 122 21.93 6.48 15.37
N TRP A 123 21.53 5.28 14.96
CA TRP A 123 21.34 4.13 15.87
C TRP A 123 22.30 2.98 15.63
N GLY A 124 23.17 3.05 14.61
CA GLY A 124 24.08 1.97 14.23
C GLY A 124 23.35 0.72 13.71
N ILE A 125 22.06 0.83 13.40
CA ILE A 125 21.23 -0.28 12.94
C ILE A 125 21.20 -0.25 11.42
N ARG A 126 21.79 -1.25 10.76
CA ARG A 126 21.57 -1.42 9.32
C ARG A 126 20.12 -1.84 9.06
N ALA A 127 19.54 -1.28 7.99
CA ALA A 127 18.25 -1.75 7.52
C ALA A 127 18.34 -3.27 7.34
N ALA A 128 17.45 -3.99 8.04
CA ALA A 128 17.47 -5.43 7.97
C ALA A 128 17.19 -5.86 6.53
N ASP A 129 18.02 -6.77 6.04
CA ASP A 129 17.79 -7.42 4.75
C ASP A 129 16.39 -8.01 4.77
N GLN A 130 15.63 -7.74 3.73
CA GLN A 130 14.26 -8.27 3.66
C GLN A 130 14.33 -9.79 3.52
N GLU A 131 13.92 -10.51 4.56
CA GLU A 131 13.93 -11.98 4.58
C GLU A 131 13.16 -12.59 3.39
N LEU A 132 12.13 -11.91 2.91
CA LEU A 132 11.41 -12.30 1.69
C LEU A 132 12.34 -12.26 0.46
N VAL A 133 13.21 -11.25 0.39
CA VAL A 133 14.20 -11.10 -0.70
C VAL A 133 15.22 -12.24 -0.63
N LYS A 134 15.80 -12.48 0.55
CA LYS A 134 16.75 -13.61 0.76
C LYS A 134 16.11 -14.94 0.39
N PHE A 135 14.85 -15.14 0.81
CA PHE A 135 14.11 -16.35 0.47
C PHE A 135 13.86 -16.47 -1.03
N PHE A 136 13.46 -15.37 -1.69
CA PHE A 136 13.16 -15.34 -3.13
C PHE A 136 14.37 -15.73 -3.99
N ILE A 137 15.57 -15.27 -3.62
CA ILE A 137 16.81 -15.60 -4.34
C ILE A 137 17.39 -16.98 -3.93
N SER A 138 16.93 -17.56 -2.82
CA SER A 138 17.46 -18.84 -2.31
C SER A 138 17.07 -20.02 -3.22
N PRO A 139 17.89 -21.09 -3.24
CA PRO A 139 17.55 -22.34 -3.91
C PRO A 139 16.28 -23.02 -3.37
N SER A 140 15.92 -22.72 -2.12
CA SER A 140 14.72 -23.28 -1.45
C SER A 140 13.42 -22.73 -2.03
N CYS A 141 13.45 -21.60 -2.74
CA CYS A 141 12.28 -21.01 -3.38
C CYS A 141 12.04 -21.67 -4.74
N THR A 142 11.05 -22.55 -4.83
CA THR A 142 10.71 -23.23 -6.07
C THR A 142 10.20 -22.26 -7.14
N THR A 143 10.32 -22.61 -8.42
CA THR A 143 9.83 -21.78 -9.54
C THR A 143 8.35 -21.42 -9.39
N SER A 144 7.52 -22.40 -8.99
CA SER A 144 6.08 -22.14 -8.73
C SER A 144 5.88 -21.07 -7.65
N LEU A 145 6.64 -21.14 -6.55
CA LEU A 145 6.53 -20.18 -5.45
C LEU A 145 7.04 -18.80 -5.86
N LYS A 146 8.14 -18.73 -6.62
CA LYS A 146 8.63 -17.47 -7.22
C LYS A 146 7.56 -16.81 -8.09
N THR A 147 6.90 -17.60 -8.94
CA THR A 147 5.81 -17.09 -9.80
C THR A 147 4.66 -16.52 -8.95
N HIS A 148 4.23 -17.24 -7.91
CA HIS A 148 3.19 -16.73 -7.01
C HIS A 148 3.59 -15.44 -6.29
N ILE A 149 4.83 -15.35 -5.78
CA ILE A 149 5.34 -14.14 -5.13
C ILE A 149 5.34 -12.96 -6.12
N VAL A 150 5.84 -13.17 -7.34
CA VAL A 150 5.87 -12.13 -8.38
C VAL A 150 4.47 -11.65 -8.73
N LEU A 151 3.52 -12.56 -8.98
CA LEU A 151 2.14 -12.20 -9.27
C LEU A 151 1.47 -11.46 -8.11
N SER A 152 1.76 -11.89 -6.88
CA SER A 152 1.24 -11.21 -5.69
C SER A 152 1.78 -9.78 -5.57
N ILE A 153 3.07 -9.57 -5.74
CA ILE A 153 3.71 -8.26 -5.65
C ILE A 153 3.28 -7.34 -6.80
N LEU A 154 3.22 -7.86 -8.03
CA LEU A 154 2.96 -7.03 -9.20
C LEU A 154 1.48 -6.72 -9.44
N LEU A 155 0.57 -7.60 -9.04
CA LEU A 155 -0.84 -7.48 -9.38
C LEU A 155 -1.76 -7.53 -8.16
N GLN A 156 -1.67 -8.59 -7.35
CA GLN A 156 -2.63 -8.81 -6.28
C GLN A 156 -2.55 -7.71 -5.21
N ALA A 157 -1.37 -7.44 -4.67
CA ALA A 157 -1.18 -6.42 -3.65
C ALA A 157 -1.56 -5.02 -4.16
N PRO A 158 -1.05 -4.51 -5.30
CA PRO A 158 -1.46 -3.21 -5.82
C PRO A 158 -2.97 -3.06 -6.01
N ILE A 159 -3.64 -4.06 -6.57
CA ILE A 159 -5.10 -3.98 -6.80
C ILE A 159 -5.83 -3.85 -5.47
N VAL A 160 -5.53 -4.72 -4.52
CA VAL A 160 -6.27 -4.77 -3.26
C VAL A 160 -5.95 -3.58 -2.37
N GLU A 161 -4.68 -3.20 -2.28
CA GLU A 161 -4.25 -2.06 -1.49
C GLU A 161 -4.86 -0.76 -2.03
N GLU A 162 -4.85 -0.53 -3.34
CA GLU A 162 -5.44 0.67 -3.90
C GLU A 162 -6.97 0.71 -3.76
N CYS A 163 -7.63 -0.43 -3.88
CA CYS A 163 -9.07 -0.51 -3.57
C CYS A 163 -9.35 -0.09 -2.13
N LEU A 164 -8.55 -0.55 -1.18
CA LEU A 164 -8.70 -0.23 0.23
C LEU A 164 -8.32 1.23 0.54
N PHE A 165 -7.07 1.59 0.24
CA PHE A 165 -6.51 2.88 0.65
C PHE A 165 -7.11 4.05 -0.13
N ARG A 166 -7.33 3.91 -1.46
CA ARG A 166 -7.88 5.01 -2.30
C ARG A 166 -9.37 4.87 -2.50
N GLY A 167 -9.83 3.64 -2.68
CA GLY A 167 -11.25 3.37 -2.87
C GLY A 167 -12.10 3.66 -1.65
N VAL A 168 -11.58 3.44 -0.44
CA VAL A 168 -12.33 3.62 0.82
C VAL A 168 -11.73 4.70 1.70
N MET A 169 -10.52 4.49 2.20
CA MET A 169 -9.94 5.34 3.24
C MET A 169 -9.74 6.78 2.76
N PHE A 170 -9.01 6.98 1.68
CA PHE A 170 -8.78 8.31 1.12
C PHE A 170 -10.08 9.00 0.73
N ARG A 171 -11.00 8.30 0.06
CA ARG A 171 -12.31 8.86 -0.31
C ARG A 171 -13.12 9.28 0.92
N GLY A 172 -13.08 8.48 1.98
CA GLY A 172 -13.74 8.81 3.24
C GLY A 172 -13.16 10.06 3.88
N PHE A 173 -11.83 10.14 3.99
CA PHE A 173 -11.14 11.32 4.53
C PHE A 173 -11.36 12.57 3.66
N ALA A 174 -11.23 12.45 2.33
CA ALA A 174 -11.36 13.58 1.40
C ALA A 174 -12.78 14.22 1.35
N ARG A 175 -13.78 13.55 1.92
CA ARG A 175 -15.12 14.12 2.07
C ARG A 175 -15.29 14.98 3.31
N SER A 176 -14.39 14.85 4.29
CA SER A 176 -14.51 15.50 5.59
C SER A 176 -13.31 16.38 5.94
N LEU A 177 -12.18 16.20 5.23
CA LEU A 177 -10.93 16.90 5.46
C LEU A 177 -10.45 17.61 4.19
N PRO A 178 -9.64 18.66 4.32
CA PRO A 178 -8.96 19.27 3.17
C PRO A 178 -8.15 18.21 2.39
N MET A 179 -8.19 18.31 1.06
CA MET A 179 -7.57 17.32 0.17
C MET A 179 -6.11 16.98 0.52
N PRO A 180 -5.20 17.94 0.78
CA PRO A 180 -3.81 17.60 1.16
C PRO A 180 -3.72 16.81 2.47
N VAL A 181 -4.57 17.13 3.45
CA VAL A 181 -4.62 16.42 4.74
C VAL A 181 -5.12 14.98 4.55
N ALA A 182 -6.16 14.79 3.76
CA ALA A 182 -6.67 13.46 3.43
C ALA A 182 -5.61 12.60 2.72
N MET A 183 -4.85 13.18 1.78
CA MET A 183 -3.73 12.50 1.10
C MET A 183 -2.63 12.12 2.09
N ALA A 184 -2.23 13.06 2.96
CA ALA A 184 -1.17 12.81 3.94
C ALA A 184 -1.55 11.70 4.94
N ILE A 185 -2.77 11.72 5.48
CA ILE A 185 -3.25 10.71 6.43
C ILE A 185 -3.36 9.34 5.77
N SER A 186 -3.98 9.26 4.58
CA SER A 186 -4.10 7.99 3.85
C SER A 186 -2.72 7.41 3.49
N GLY A 187 -1.78 8.26 3.08
CA GLY A 187 -0.40 7.86 2.82
C GLY A 187 0.33 7.43 4.08
N PHE A 188 0.13 8.12 5.21
CA PHE A 188 0.73 7.77 6.50
C PHE A 188 0.29 6.38 6.96
N VAL A 189 -1.02 6.11 6.95
CA VAL A 189 -1.53 4.78 7.32
C VAL A 189 -1.01 3.71 6.37
N PHE A 190 -0.92 4.01 5.07
CA PHE A 190 -0.31 3.12 4.09
C PHE A 190 1.14 2.77 4.46
N ALA A 191 1.95 3.74 4.89
CA ALA A 191 3.32 3.49 5.31
C ALA A 191 3.42 2.70 6.62
N VAL A 192 2.55 3.01 7.60
CA VAL A 192 2.53 2.32 8.91
C VAL A 192 2.27 0.83 8.75
N VAL A 193 1.33 0.42 7.88
CA VAL A 193 0.99 -1.00 7.72
C VAL A 193 2.08 -1.82 7.02
N HIS A 194 3.03 -1.16 6.36
CA HIS A 194 4.21 -1.83 5.79
C HIS A 194 5.24 -2.24 6.85
N LEU A 195 5.15 -1.70 8.07
CA LEU A 195 5.99 -2.07 9.23
C LEU A 195 7.49 -2.09 8.92
N ASN A 196 7.96 -1.16 8.10
CA ASN A 196 9.36 -1.03 7.73
C ASN A 196 9.85 0.39 7.97
N ALA A 197 10.62 0.59 9.04
CA ALA A 197 11.11 1.92 9.42
C ALA A 197 12.04 2.51 8.36
N ALA A 198 12.89 1.69 7.73
CA ALA A 198 13.87 2.14 6.74
C ALA A 198 13.22 2.66 5.45
N SER A 199 12.06 2.12 5.08
CA SER A 199 11.33 2.57 3.88
C SER A 199 10.18 3.55 4.19
N PHE A 200 9.95 3.88 5.47
CA PHE A 200 8.76 4.58 5.92
C PHE A 200 8.45 5.88 5.15
N PHE A 201 9.41 6.79 5.05
CA PHE A 201 9.16 8.07 4.37
C PHE A 201 8.97 7.92 2.86
N GLY A 202 9.67 6.97 2.23
CA GLY A 202 9.47 6.66 0.81
C GLY A 202 8.08 6.05 0.54
N VAL A 203 7.63 5.12 1.40
CA VAL A 203 6.29 4.51 1.29
C VAL A 203 5.19 5.51 1.64
N TRP A 204 5.42 6.41 2.61
CA TRP A 204 4.49 7.52 2.88
C TRP A 204 4.33 8.43 1.66
N PHE A 205 5.45 8.84 1.05
CA PHE A 205 5.43 9.64 -0.17
C PHE A 205 4.69 8.92 -1.31
N LEU A 206 4.94 7.62 -1.52
CA LEU A 206 4.18 6.82 -2.49
C LEU A 206 2.69 6.84 -2.19
N GLY A 207 2.33 6.67 -0.93
CA GLY A 207 0.95 6.75 -0.49
C GLY A 207 0.28 8.07 -0.84
N VAL A 208 0.97 9.19 -0.67
CA VAL A 208 0.50 10.52 -1.07
C VAL A 208 0.40 10.64 -2.60
N ALA A 209 1.42 10.17 -3.33
CA ALA A 209 1.44 10.21 -4.80
C ALA A 209 0.29 9.39 -5.41
N PHE A 210 0.02 8.19 -4.88
CA PHE A 210 -1.10 7.36 -5.32
C PHE A 210 -2.46 8.03 -5.06
N ALA A 211 -2.63 8.68 -3.89
CA ALA A 211 -3.83 9.45 -3.58
C ALA A 211 -3.98 10.66 -4.52
N TRP A 212 -2.88 11.32 -4.87
CA TRP A 212 -2.87 12.44 -5.79
C TRP A 212 -3.26 12.04 -7.21
N VAL A 213 -2.69 10.97 -7.79
CA VAL A 213 -3.09 10.52 -9.14
C VAL A 213 -4.54 10.05 -9.17
N TYR A 214 -5.02 9.41 -8.09
CA TYR A 214 -6.43 9.06 -7.94
C TYR A 214 -7.32 10.31 -7.94
N ALA A 215 -6.99 11.33 -7.16
CA ALA A 215 -7.76 12.57 -7.10
C ALA A 215 -7.82 13.29 -8.46
N ARG A 216 -6.74 13.23 -9.25
CA ARG A 216 -6.64 13.85 -10.60
C ARG A 216 -7.40 13.08 -11.68
N THR A 217 -7.53 11.78 -11.54
CA THR A 217 -8.11 10.90 -12.59
C THR A 217 -9.46 10.32 -12.21
N ARG A 218 -9.79 10.32 -10.92
CA ARG A 218 -11.02 9.74 -10.34
C ARG A 218 -11.23 8.26 -10.72
N THR A 219 -10.15 7.54 -11.01
CA THR A 219 -10.17 6.11 -11.29
C THR A 219 -9.06 5.40 -10.55
N LEU A 220 -9.35 4.21 -10.02
CA LEU A 220 -8.37 3.34 -9.36
C LEU A 220 -7.31 2.82 -10.33
N LEU A 221 -7.58 2.84 -11.63
CA LEU A 221 -6.60 2.41 -12.65
C LEU A 221 -5.28 3.18 -12.52
N ALA A 222 -5.33 4.51 -12.27
CA ALA A 222 -4.12 5.33 -12.19
C ALA A 222 -3.20 4.93 -11.02
N PRO A 223 -3.65 4.90 -9.76
CA PRO A 223 -2.77 4.50 -8.67
C PRO A 223 -2.40 3.02 -8.74
N ILE A 224 -3.27 2.11 -9.20
CA ILE A 224 -2.91 0.69 -9.42
C ILE A 224 -1.75 0.58 -10.41
N MET A 225 -1.82 1.26 -11.56
CA MET A 225 -0.74 1.24 -12.55
C MET A 225 0.56 1.81 -11.98
N LEU A 226 0.50 2.95 -11.31
CA LEU A 226 1.69 3.57 -10.71
C LEU A 226 2.32 2.67 -9.65
N HIS A 227 1.50 2.00 -8.83
CA HIS A 227 1.94 1.03 -7.84
C HIS A 227 2.59 -0.20 -8.50
N CYS A 228 1.93 -0.78 -9.52
CA CYS A 228 2.52 -1.89 -10.28
C CYS A 228 3.88 -1.50 -10.90
N LEU A 229 4.01 -0.29 -11.45
CA LEU A 229 5.26 0.21 -12.03
C LEU A 229 6.35 0.35 -10.97
N PHE A 230 6.02 0.88 -9.77
CA PHE A 230 6.96 0.95 -8.67
C PHE A 230 7.43 -0.42 -8.21
N ASN A 231 6.50 -1.37 -8.02
CA ASN A 231 6.85 -2.73 -7.59
C ASN A 231 7.64 -3.48 -8.67
N ALA A 232 7.28 -3.31 -9.95
CA ALA A 232 8.04 -3.89 -11.06
C ALA A 232 9.47 -3.35 -11.11
N PHE A 233 9.65 -2.04 -10.91
CA PHE A 233 10.97 -1.43 -10.88
C PHE A 233 11.83 -1.99 -9.73
N ASN A 234 11.27 -2.11 -8.52
CA ASN A 234 11.99 -2.72 -7.39
C ASN A 234 12.34 -4.18 -7.65
N LEU A 235 11.43 -4.95 -8.26
CA LEU A 235 11.71 -6.34 -8.62
C LEU A 235 12.82 -6.45 -9.67
N ILE A 236 12.85 -5.56 -10.66
CA ILE A 236 13.93 -5.50 -11.66
C ILE A 236 15.26 -5.16 -10.98
N LEU A 237 15.29 -4.17 -10.08
CA LEU A 237 16.50 -3.84 -9.31
C LEU A 237 17.00 -5.04 -8.51
N LEU A 238 16.10 -5.76 -7.83
CA LEU A 238 16.44 -6.97 -7.08
C LEU A 238 17.05 -8.06 -7.97
N LEU A 239 16.51 -8.26 -9.16
CA LEU A 239 16.98 -9.30 -10.08
C LEU A 239 18.28 -8.95 -10.76
N MET A 240 18.51 -7.66 -11.07
CA MET A 240 19.71 -7.19 -11.76
C MET A 240 20.87 -6.89 -10.81
N PHE A 241 20.58 -6.47 -9.60
CA PHE A 241 21.54 -5.99 -8.61
C PHE A 241 21.22 -6.54 -7.21
N PRO A 242 21.23 -7.87 -7.01
CA PRO A 242 20.86 -8.47 -5.72
C PRO A 242 21.75 -7.96 -4.58
N GLU A 243 22.99 -7.61 -4.86
CA GLU A 243 23.95 -7.07 -3.89
C GLU A 243 23.58 -5.68 -3.34
N LEU A 244 22.72 -4.93 -4.02
CA LEU A 244 22.24 -3.63 -3.53
C LEU A 244 21.08 -3.76 -2.54
N VAL A 245 20.49 -4.94 -2.44
CA VAL A 245 19.24 -5.17 -1.71
C VAL A 245 19.43 -6.21 -0.60
N THR A 246 20.55 -6.94 -0.61
CA THR A 246 21.02 -7.85 0.42
C THR A 246 22.17 -7.24 1.21
#